data_56718578e365925f4a0b8e11c45c92b5
#
_entry.id   56718578e365925f4a0b8e11c45c92b5
#
_cell.length_a   1.000
_cell.length_b   1.000
_cell.length_c   1.000
_cell.angle_alpha   90.00
_cell.angle_beta   90.00
_cell.angle_gamma   90.00
#
_symmetry.space_group_name_H-M   'P 1'
#
loop_
_entity.id
_entity.type
_entity.pdbx_description
1 polymer ?
#
loop_
_entity_poly.entity_id
_entity_poly.type
_entity_poly.pdbx_seq_one_letter_code
_entity_poly.pdbx_strand_id
1 'polypeptide(L)'
;MNASFDLDHAKLAADPRFAGIAHELSALSPINSRGSFNRYCREACRLWNEAFPNGIGETEQFTKLLNRIEHANDGVIRTGWGGVVITLHEHPRVEKYLIVRKSGYLALEMHELKDERLDVREGAGLILWRPANEQSLTVEVLRPGAEFQFQPGMEHCIVGAEDRLVFERSVDPKGMDQDLIFIYEPVAFPLPSHAG
;
A
#
# COMPACT_ATOMS: atom_id res chain seq x y z
N MET A 1 -18.13 12.74 -8.19
CA MET A 1 -18.96 11.85 -7.32
C MET A 1 -18.08 11.44 -6.16
N ASN A 2 -18.56 11.58 -4.91
CA ASN A 2 -17.81 11.01 -3.78
C ASN A 2 -18.08 9.51 -3.79
N ALA A 3 -17.04 8.71 -4.05
CA ALA A 3 -17.13 7.26 -3.93
C ALA A 3 -17.38 6.91 -2.45
N SER A 4 -18.16 5.86 -2.19
CA SER A 4 -18.37 5.32 -0.85
C SER A 4 -18.13 3.82 -0.89
N PHE A 5 -17.34 3.32 0.05
CA PHE A 5 -16.91 1.93 0.10
C PHE A 5 -17.21 1.34 1.46
N ASP A 6 -18.00 0.29 1.49
CA ASP A 6 -18.05 -0.59 2.64
C ASP A 6 -16.74 -1.39 2.73
N LEU A 7 -16.37 -1.80 3.94
CA LEU A 7 -15.14 -2.53 4.20
C LEU A 7 -15.48 -3.93 4.69
N ASP A 8 -14.99 -4.94 3.97
CA ASP A 8 -15.09 -6.35 4.37
C ASP A 8 -13.82 -6.78 5.10
N HIS A 9 -13.93 -7.01 6.40
CA HIS A 9 -12.86 -7.46 7.28
C HIS A 9 -12.83 -8.97 7.51
N ALA A 10 -13.66 -9.76 6.80
CA ALA A 10 -13.77 -11.20 7.05
C ALA A 10 -12.43 -11.93 6.90
N LYS A 11 -11.64 -11.60 5.87
CA LYS A 11 -10.31 -12.19 5.67
C LYS A 11 -9.32 -11.80 6.78
N LEU A 12 -9.36 -10.54 7.23
CA LEU A 12 -8.54 -10.09 8.34
C LEU A 12 -8.92 -10.79 9.66
N ALA A 13 -10.22 -10.91 9.93
CA ALA A 13 -10.74 -11.55 11.13
C ALA A 13 -10.53 -13.07 11.16
N ALA A 14 -10.32 -13.72 10.02
CA ALA A 14 -10.11 -15.16 9.93
C ALA A 14 -8.82 -15.65 10.64
N ASP A 15 -7.81 -14.77 10.77
CA ASP A 15 -6.63 -15.05 11.58
C ASP A 15 -6.84 -14.49 13.01
N PRO A 16 -6.88 -15.33 14.06
CA PRO A 16 -7.14 -14.90 15.43
C PRO A 16 -6.22 -13.79 15.93
N ARG A 17 -4.99 -13.67 15.39
CA ARG A 17 -4.03 -12.62 15.76
C ARG A 17 -4.52 -11.23 15.38
N PHE A 18 -5.36 -11.13 14.34
CA PHE A 18 -5.85 -9.87 13.79
C PHE A 18 -7.33 -9.63 14.08
N ALA A 19 -8.04 -10.58 14.71
CA ALA A 19 -9.47 -10.46 14.95
C ALA A 19 -9.85 -9.20 15.76
N GLY A 20 -9.04 -8.81 16.75
CA GLY A 20 -9.23 -7.57 17.50
C GLY A 20 -9.08 -6.33 16.63
N ILE A 21 -8.06 -6.30 15.77
CA ILE A 21 -7.84 -5.20 14.81
C ILE A 21 -9.02 -5.10 13.85
N ALA A 22 -9.46 -6.23 13.29
CA ALA A 22 -10.60 -6.28 12.38
C ALA A 22 -11.89 -5.74 13.02
N HIS A 23 -12.14 -6.10 14.27
CA HIS A 23 -13.30 -5.62 15.03
C HIS A 23 -13.29 -4.10 15.18
N GLU A 24 -12.17 -3.52 15.67
CA GLU A 24 -12.04 -2.07 15.83
C GLU A 24 -12.15 -1.32 14.51
N LEU A 25 -11.51 -1.81 13.45
CA LEU A 25 -11.54 -1.19 12.13
C LEU A 25 -12.92 -1.24 11.48
N SER A 26 -13.74 -2.25 11.77
CA SER A 26 -15.09 -2.37 11.22
C SER A 26 -16.00 -1.20 11.61
N ALA A 27 -15.76 -0.58 12.77
CA ALA A 27 -16.49 0.60 13.23
C ALA A 27 -16.19 1.87 12.41
N LEU A 28 -15.16 1.84 11.54
CA LEU A 28 -14.79 2.96 10.68
C LEU A 28 -15.35 2.86 9.25
N SER A 29 -16.12 1.82 8.94
CA SER A 29 -16.85 1.66 7.68
C SER A 29 -18.13 2.52 7.71
N PRO A 30 -18.56 3.11 6.57
CA PRO A 30 -17.89 3.12 5.28
C PRO A 30 -16.80 4.21 5.13
N ILE A 31 -15.90 4.01 4.19
CA ILE A 31 -15.02 5.08 3.69
C ILE A 31 -15.77 5.84 2.59
N ASN A 32 -16.09 7.12 2.82
CA ASN A 32 -16.88 7.94 1.91
C ASN A 32 -16.26 9.31 1.60
N SER A 33 -15.04 9.53 2.04
CA SER A 33 -14.30 10.78 1.83
C SER A 33 -12.81 10.54 2.04
N ARG A 34 -11.98 11.47 1.52
CA ARG A 34 -10.55 11.50 1.81
C ARG A 34 -10.26 11.54 3.32
N GLY A 35 -11.11 12.23 4.09
CA GLY A 35 -10.97 12.30 5.56
C GLY A 35 -11.20 10.96 6.24
N SER A 36 -12.28 10.24 5.90
CA SER A 36 -12.56 8.90 6.45
C SER A 36 -11.52 7.87 6.01
N PHE A 37 -11.04 7.92 4.75
CA PHE A 37 -9.95 7.09 4.25
C PHE A 37 -8.67 7.28 5.07
N ASN A 38 -8.22 8.52 5.23
CA ASN A 38 -7.01 8.82 5.98
C ASN A 38 -7.13 8.48 7.47
N ARG A 39 -8.33 8.65 8.06
CA ARG A 39 -8.61 8.21 9.42
C ARG A 39 -8.48 6.70 9.55
N TYR A 40 -9.06 5.96 8.62
CA TYR A 40 -8.99 4.49 8.59
C TYR A 40 -7.55 4.00 8.50
N CYS A 41 -6.75 4.49 7.55
CA CYS A 41 -5.35 4.07 7.38
C CYS A 41 -4.50 4.35 8.62
N ARG A 42 -4.67 5.53 9.25
CA ARG A 42 -3.94 5.86 10.48
C ARG A 42 -4.35 4.97 11.64
N GLU A 43 -5.63 4.69 11.79
CA GLU A 43 -6.13 3.82 12.84
C GLU A 43 -5.65 2.38 12.65
N ALA A 44 -5.64 1.90 11.42
CA ALA A 44 -5.07 0.60 11.08
C ALA A 44 -3.60 0.49 11.49
N CYS A 45 -2.80 1.50 11.19
CA CYS A 45 -1.40 1.54 11.63
C CYS A 45 -1.26 1.61 13.16
N ARG A 46 -2.09 2.39 13.85
CA ARG A 46 -2.08 2.50 15.31
C ARG A 46 -2.39 1.16 15.97
N LEU A 47 -3.50 0.54 15.60
CA LEU A 47 -3.95 -0.75 16.15
C LEU A 47 -2.93 -1.87 15.90
N TRP A 48 -2.36 -1.89 14.69
CA TRP A 48 -1.30 -2.84 14.37
C TRP A 48 -0.07 -2.65 15.27
N ASN A 49 0.40 -1.42 15.41
CA ASN A 49 1.59 -1.15 16.23
C ASN A 49 1.37 -1.42 17.73
N GLU A 50 0.15 -1.29 18.23
CA GLU A 50 -0.20 -1.68 19.59
C GLU A 50 -0.22 -3.21 19.77
N ALA A 51 -0.76 -3.94 18.77
CA ALA A 51 -0.79 -5.41 18.81
C ALA A 51 0.60 -6.03 18.57
N PHE A 52 1.42 -5.40 17.72
CA PHE A 52 2.73 -5.90 17.30
C PHE A 52 3.83 -4.83 17.44
N PRO A 53 4.21 -4.44 18.66
CA PRO A 53 5.16 -3.33 18.88
C PRO A 53 6.55 -3.58 18.31
N ASN A 54 6.95 -4.84 18.17
CA ASN A 54 8.24 -5.25 17.59
C ASN A 54 8.14 -5.62 16.10
N GLY A 55 6.96 -5.47 15.49
CA GLY A 55 6.69 -5.97 14.15
C GLY A 55 6.58 -7.51 14.10
N ILE A 56 6.21 -8.02 12.95
CA ILE A 56 6.12 -9.48 12.68
C ILE A 56 6.92 -9.89 11.43
N GLY A 57 7.56 -8.96 10.75
CA GLY A 57 8.33 -9.18 9.52
C GLY A 57 9.80 -8.77 9.64
N GLU A 58 10.63 -9.33 8.76
CA GLU A 58 12.02 -8.91 8.56
C GLU A 58 12.08 -7.67 7.67
N THR A 59 13.15 -6.85 7.79
CA THR A 59 13.30 -5.56 7.10
C THR A 59 14.75 -5.29 6.63
N GLU A 60 15.53 -6.33 6.35
CA GLU A 60 16.93 -6.17 5.97
C GLU A 60 17.09 -5.52 4.58
N GLN A 61 16.38 -6.03 3.58
CA GLN A 61 16.44 -5.50 2.22
C GLN A 61 15.74 -4.15 2.13
N PHE A 62 14.63 -3.97 2.88
CA PHE A 62 13.97 -2.68 3.03
C PHE A 62 14.97 -1.59 3.42
N THR A 63 15.75 -1.81 4.46
CA THR A 63 16.74 -0.84 4.96
C THR A 63 17.78 -0.48 3.88
N LYS A 64 18.27 -1.46 3.11
CA LYS A 64 19.22 -1.23 2.01
C LYS A 64 18.61 -0.36 0.90
N LEU A 65 17.35 -0.64 0.52
CA LEU A 65 16.68 0.10 -0.56
C LEU A 65 16.19 1.47 -0.09
N LEU A 66 15.79 1.62 1.17
CA LEU A 66 15.47 2.92 1.75
C LEU A 66 16.69 3.85 1.70
N ASN A 67 17.86 3.35 2.08
CA ASN A 67 19.12 4.08 1.98
C ASN A 67 19.41 4.51 0.52
N ARG A 68 19.13 3.64 -0.46
CA ARG A 68 19.23 4.00 -1.87
C ARG A 68 18.28 5.15 -2.25
N ILE A 69 17.03 5.13 -1.80
CA ILE A 69 16.07 6.24 -2.04
C ILE A 69 16.61 7.56 -1.47
N GLU A 70 17.21 7.52 -0.30
CA GLU A 70 17.69 8.73 0.37
C GLU A 70 18.91 9.36 -0.34
N HIS A 71 19.76 8.58 -0.97
CA HIS A 71 21.06 9.02 -1.49
C HIS A 71 21.23 8.95 -3.01
N ALA A 72 20.48 8.11 -3.74
CA ALA A 72 20.58 8.03 -5.19
C ALA A 72 19.78 9.14 -5.89
N ASN A 73 20.25 9.56 -7.08
CA ASN A 73 19.55 10.53 -7.93
C ASN A 73 18.78 9.85 -9.07
N ASP A 74 19.20 8.67 -9.51
CA ASP A 74 18.64 7.99 -10.66
C ASP A 74 17.87 6.73 -10.28
N GLY A 75 16.77 6.48 -10.99
CA GLY A 75 15.95 5.30 -10.81
C GLY A 75 15.20 5.25 -9.48
N VAL A 76 15.02 6.40 -8.81
CA VAL A 76 14.29 6.52 -7.55
C VAL A 76 13.23 7.61 -7.62
N ILE A 77 12.11 7.38 -6.96
CA ILE A 77 11.05 8.38 -6.75
C ILE A 77 10.83 8.48 -5.24
N ARG A 78 11.00 9.69 -4.70
CA ARG A 78 10.76 9.97 -3.27
C ARG A 78 9.32 10.36 -3.05
N THR A 79 8.71 9.77 -2.04
CA THR A 79 7.33 10.08 -1.63
C THR A 79 7.27 10.27 -0.12
N GLY A 80 6.18 10.86 0.36
CA GLY A 80 6.00 11.01 1.80
C GLY A 80 5.82 9.69 2.56
N TRP A 81 5.34 8.64 1.90
CA TRP A 81 5.18 7.31 2.49
C TRP A 81 6.46 6.44 2.39
N GLY A 82 7.51 6.90 1.73
CA GLY A 82 8.77 6.19 1.49
C GLY A 82 9.29 6.45 0.09
N GLY A 83 9.03 5.56 -0.86
CA GLY A 83 9.38 5.80 -2.25
C GLY A 83 9.46 4.56 -3.11
N VAL A 84 9.97 4.75 -4.31
CA VAL A 84 10.06 3.74 -5.36
C VAL A 84 11.49 3.62 -5.84
N VAL A 85 11.96 2.39 -6.05
CA VAL A 85 13.20 2.08 -6.77
C VAL A 85 12.85 1.33 -8.04
N ILE A 86 13.08 1.96 -9.19
CA ILE A 86 12.84 1.38 -10.51
C ILE A 86 13.99 0.44 -10.84
N THR A 87 13.67 -0.81 -11.20
CA THR A 87 14.65 -1.83 -11.58
C THR A 87 14.60 -2.16 -13.06
N LEU A 88 13.44 -1.98 -13.71
CA LEU A 88 13.25 -2.13 -15.13
C LEU A 88 12.25 -1.10 -15.64
N HIS A 89 12.56 -0.45 -16.76
CA HIS A 89 11.64 0.40 -17.51
C HIS A 89 11.83 0.18 -19.01
N GLU A 90 11.21 -0.86 -19.52
CA GLU A 90 11.23 -1.24 -20.94
C GLU A 90 9.81 -1.39 -21.44
N HIS A 91 9.27 -0.32 -22.03
CA HIS A 91 7.88 -0.27 -22.47
C HIS A 91 7.43 -1.55 -23.20
N PRO A 92 6.29 -2.16 -22.84
CA PRO A 92 5.35 -1.74 -21.78
C PRO A 92 5.66 -2.32 -20.37
N ARG A 93 6.83 -2.95 -20.16
CA ARG A 93 7.20 -3.60 -18.90
C ARG A 93 7.84 -2.60 -17.93
N VAL A 94 7.36 -2.61 -16.70
CA VAL A 94 7.94 -1.87 -15.60
C VAL A 94 8.12 -2.80 -14.41
N GLU A 95 9.30 -2.76 -13.78
CA GLU A 95 9.56 -3.43 -12.49
C GLU A 95 10.12 -2.41 -11.51
N LYS A 96 9.59 -2.44 -10.29
CA LYS A 96 9.98 -1.49 -9.25
C LYS A 96 9.78 -2.08 -7.85
N TYR A 97 10.53 -1.58 -6.90
CA TYR A 97 10.28 -1.80 -5.48
C TYR A 97 9.49 -0.61 -4.90
N LEU A 98 8.41 -0.91 -4.20
CA LEU A 98 7.71 0.04 -3.34
C LEU A 98 8.29 -0.12 -1.93
N ILE A 99 8.88 0.95 -1.41
CA ILE A 99 9.47 1.02 -0.08
C ILE A 99 8.52 1.83 0.79
N VAL A 100 7.67 1.14 1.56
CA VAL A 100 6.64 1.77 2.37
C VAL A 100 7.12 1.81 3.81
N ARG A 101 7.36 3.01 4.33
CA ARG A 101 7.78 3.23 5.73
C ARG A 101 6.65 2.88 6.69
N LYS A 102 7.02 2.50 7.88
CA LYS A 102 6.10 2.31 9.01
C LYS A 102 5.15 3.51 9.15
N SER A 103 3.87 3.22 9.26
CA SER A 103 2.76 4.18 9.28
C SER A 103 2.55 4.98 7.97
N GLY A 104 3.30 4.68 6.90
CA GLY A 104 3.02 5.17 5.56
C GLY A 104 1.89 4.38 4.91
N TYR A 105 1.15 5.01 4.01
CA TYR A 105 0.14 4.34 3.18
C TYR A 105 0.02 5.06 1.84
N LEU A 106 -0.31 4.27 0.81
CA LEU A 106 -0.51 4.77 -0.54
C LEU A 106 -1.93 5.36 -0.68
N ALA A 107 -2.21 5.93 -1.84
CA ALA A 107 -3.58 6.30 -2.19
C ALA A 107 -4.47 5.04 -2.28
N LEU A 108 -5.78 5.22 -2.15
CA LEU A 108 -6.73 4.30 -2.75
C LEU A 108 -6.82 4.68 -4.22
N GLU A 109 -6.36 3.80 -5.08
CA GLU A 109 -6.12 4.08 -6.49
C GLU A 109 -6.56 2.92 -7.37
N MET A 110 -6.66 3.17 -8.66
CA MET A 110 -6.82 2.17 -9.72
C MET A 110 -6.08 2.60 -10.98
N HIS A 111 -5.81 1.65 -11.85
CA HIS A 111 -5.26 1.89 -13.18
C HIS A 111 -6.31 1.62 -14.25
N GLU A 112 -6.35 2.43 -15.31
CA GLU A 112 -7.26 2.21 -16.44
C GLU A 112 -6.77 1.10 -17.37
N LEU A 113 -5.46 0.96 -17.56
CA LEU A 113 -4.87 0.06 -18.57
C LEU A 113 -3.77 -0.85 -18.01
N LYS A 114 -3.15 -0.47 -16.89
CA LYS A 114 -2.04 -1.20 -16.29
C LYS A 114 -2.53 -2.48 -15.63
N ASP A 115 -1.86 -3.59 -15.93
CA ASP A 115 -1.95 -4.86 -15.19
C ASP A 115 -0.71 -4.95 -14.30
N GLU A 116 -0.88 -5.13 -12.99
CA GLU A 116 0.22 -5.20 -12.05
C GLU A 116 0.14 -6.39 -11.12
N ARG A 117 1.30 -6.90 -10.77
CA ARG A 117 1.48 -7.93 -9.76
C ARG A 117 2.38 -7.42 -8.65
N LEU A 118 1.91 -7.56 -7.43
CA LEU A 118 2.63 -7.22 -6.22
C LEU A 118 3.11 -8.49 -5.52
N ASP A 119 4.42 -8.60 -5.28
CA ASP A 119 5.04 -9.65 -4.49
C ASP A 119 5.57 -9.03 -3.18
N VAL A 120 5.00 -9.39 -2.04
CA VAL A 120 5.47 -8.89 -0.73
C VAL A 120 6.77 -9.57 -0.36
N ARG A 121 7.82 -8.80 -0.17
CA ARG A 121 9.17 -9.30 0.13
C ARG A 121 9.50 -9.26 1.61
N GLU A 122 9.23 -8.13 2.26
CA GLU A 122 9.54 -7.91 3.68
C GLU A 122 8.48 -7.05 4.34
N GLY A 123 8.38 -7.16 5.66
CA GLY A 123 7.44 -6.44 6.49
C GLY A 123 6.00 -6.88 6.34
N ALA A 124 5.14 -6.42 7.23
CA ALA A 124 3.73 -6.77 7.22
C ALA A 124 2.81 -5.54 7.39
N GLY A 125 1.53 -5.70 7.09
CA GLY A 125 0.49 -4.69 7.28
C GLY A 125 -0.78 -5.05 6.54
N LEU A 126 -1.49 -4.08 5.98
CA LEU A 126 -2.78 -4.32 5.34
C LEU A 126 -2.78 -3.92 3.87
N ILE A 127 -3.63 -4.59 3.12
CA ILE A 127 -4.04 -4.19 1.79
C ILE A 127 -5.57 -4.05 1.77
N LEU A 128 -6.05 -2.96 1.18
CA LEU A 128 -7.45 -2.75 0.84
C LEU A 128 -7.56 -2.96 -0.65
N TRP A 129 -8.51 -3.77 -1.10
CA TRP A 129 -8.66 -4.00 -2.53
C TRP A 129 -10.05 -4.47 -2.89
N ARG A 130 -10.48 -4.21 -4.12
CA ARG A 130 -11.69 -4.81 -4.68
C ARG A 130 -11.60 -4.95 -6.21
N PRO A 131 -12.23 -5.99 -6.78
CA PRO A 131 -12.53 -6.06 -8.18
C PRO A 131 -13.49 -4.96 -8.62
N ALA A 132 -13.41 -4.53 -9.87
CA ALA A 132 -14.23 -3.43 -10.42
C ALA A 132 -15.76 -3.60 -10.26
N ASN A 133 -16.24 -4.84 -10.10
CA ASN A 133 -17.68 -5.15 -10.02
C ASN A 133 -18.18 -5.39 -8.58
N GLU A 134 -17.33 -5.29 -7.58
CA GLU A 134 -17.71 -5.46 -6.18
C GLU A 134 -18.02 -4.13 -5.50
N GLN A 135 -18.83 -4.16 -4.44
CA GLN A 135 -19.21 -2.95 -3.71
C GLN A 135 -18.30 -2.67 -2.52
N SER A 136 -17.76 -3.72 -1.90
CA SER A 136 -16.95 -3.61 -0.69
C SER A 136 -15.47 -3.78 -0.98
N LEU A 137 -14.63 -2.98 -0.32
CA LEU A 137 -13.19 -3.20 -0.26
C LEU A 137 -12.88 -4.35 0.71
N THR A 138 -12.22 -5.38 0.23
CA THR A 138 -11.66 -6.43 1.08
C THR A 138 -10.46 -5.89 1.83
N VAL A 139 -10.41 -6.13 3.15
CA VAL A 139 -9.25 -5.83 4.00
C VAL A 139 -8.53 -7.13 4.32
N GLU A 140 -7.26 -7.19 3.97
CA GLU A 140 -6.45 -8.41 4.10
C GLU A 140 -5.04 -8.12 4.61
N VAL A 141 -4.42 -9.10 5.26
CA VAL A 141 -3.03 -8.98 5.73
C VAL A 141 -2.08 -9.11 4.56
N LEU A 142 -1.26 -8.08 4.38
CA LEU A 142 -0.12 -8.07 3.47
C LEU A 142 1.11 -8.59 4.23
N ARG A 143 1.64 -9.76 3.87
CA ARG A 143 2.78 -10.41 4.56
C ARG A 143 3.76 -11.01 3.56
N PRO A 144 5.02 -11.24 3.95
CA PRO A 144 6.02 -11.83 3.07
C PRO A 144 5.55 -13.14 2.44
N GLY A 145 5.78 -13.27 1.13
CA GLY A 145 5.31 -14.39 0.31
C GLY A 145 3.88 -14.26 -0.22
N ALA A 146 3.11 -13.25 0.21
CA ALA A 146 1.82 -12.97 -0.42
C ALA A 146 2.01 -12.33 -1.80
N GLU A 147 1.12 -12.70 -2.72
CA GLU A 147 1.08 -12.19 -4.09
C GLU A 147 -0.32 -11.67 -4.38
N PHE A 148 -0.39 -10.51 -5.04
CA PHE A 148 -1.63 -9.90 -5.50
C PHE A 148 -1.50 -9.54 -6.95
N GLN A 149 -2.59 -9.71 -7.71
CA GLN A 149 -2.66 -9.24 -9.09
C GLN A 149 -3.85 -8.30 -9.22
N PHE A 150 -3.59 -7.10 -9.76
CA PHE A 150 -4.58 -6.08 -10.02
C PHE A 150 -4.68 -5.85 -11.52
N GLN A 151 -5.83 -6.23 -12.04
CA GLN A 151 -6.19 -5.95 -13.43
C GLN A 151 -6.71 -4.51 -13.55
N PRO A 152 -6.73 -3.93 -14.76
CA PRO A 152 -7.33 -2.64 -15.01
C PRO A 152 -8.71 -2.47 -14.35
N GLY A 153 -8.93 -1.35 -13.68
CA GLY A 153 -10.16 -1.02 -12.96
C GLY A 153 -10.28 -1.61 -11.56
N MET A 154 -9.35 -2.43 -11.09
CA MET A 154 -9.32 -2.89 -9.71
C MET A 154 -8.74 -1.81 -8.79
N GLU A 155 -9.47 -1.51 -7.72
CA GLU A 155 -9.04 -0.54 -6.73
C GLU A 155 -8.20 -1.21 -5.65
N HIS A 156 -7.14 -0.54 -5.22
CA HIS A 156 -6.27 -1.06 -4.16
C HIS A 156 -5.53 0.07 -3.41
N CYS A 157 -5.09 -0.27 -2.20
CA CYS A 157 -4.28 0.59 -1.33
C CYS A 157 -3.41 -0.25 -0.41
N ILE A 158 -2.12 0.03 -0.34
CA ILE A 158 -1.20 -0.56 0.62
C ILE A 158 -1.14 0.32 1.88
N VAL A 159 -1.36 -0.29 3.05
CA VAL A 159 -1.20 0.37 4.36
C VAL A 159 0.02 -0.21 5.06
N GLY A 160 1.08 0.59 5.20
CA GLY A 160 2.36 0.24 5.82
C GLY A 160 2.29 0.27 7.34
N ALA A 161 1.70 -0.74 7.97
CA ALA A 161 1.72 -0.84 9.42
C ALA A 161 3.13 -1.06 9.97
N GLU A 162 4.00 -1.72 9.21
CA GLU A 162 5.45 -1.86 9.44
C GLU A 162 6.24 -1.30 8.25
N ASP A 163 7.55 -1.17 8.40
CA ASP A 163 8.46 -0.97 7.29
C ASP A 163 8.35 -2.13 6.32
N ARG A 164 8.12 -1.85 5.04
CA ARG A 164 7.73 -2.86 4.07
C ARG A 164 8.36 -2.70 2.73
N LEU A 165 8.71 -3.84 2.14
CA LEU A 165 9.19 -3.98 0.78
C LEU A 165 8.22 -4.80 -0.06
N VAL A 166 7.70 -4.18 -1.12
CA VAL A 166 6.87 -4.84 -2.11
C VAL A 166 7.57 -4.73 -3.47
N PHE A 167 7.66 -5.84 -4.18
CA PHE A 167 8.15 -5.84 -5.55
C PHE A 167 6.96 -5.84 -6.50
N GLU A 168 6.90 -4.85 -7.36
CA GLU A 168 5.88 -4.71 -8.39
C GLU A 168 6.45 -5.06 -9.76
N ARG A 169 5.72 -5.89 -10.49
CA ARG A 169 5.90 -6.14 -11.92
C ARG A 169 4.64 -5.77 -12.65
N SER A 170 4.75 -4.97 -13.68
CA SER A 170 3.59 -4.52 -14.41
C SER A 170 3.77 -4.53 -15.93
N VAL A 171 2.65 -4.68 -16.62
CA VAL A 171 2.48 -4.31 -18.03
C VAL A 171 1.74 -2.98 -18.03
N ASP A 172 2.45 -1.91 -18.31
CA ASP A 172 1.99 -0.53 -18.23
C ASP A 172 2.04 0.16 -19.60
N PRO A 173 0.93 0.14 -20.36
CA PRO A 173 0.89 0.69 -21.71
C PRO A 173 1.07 2.21 -21.78
N LYS A 174 0.84 2.93 -20.71
CA LYS A 174 1.10 4.38 -20.62
C LYS A 174 2.50 4.70 -20.11
N GLY A 175 3.08 3.77 -19.36
CA GLY A 175 4.39 3.90 -18.74
C GLY A 175 4.39 4.74 -17.47
N MET A 176 5.05 4.23 -16.45
CA MET A 176 5.24 4.92 -15.17
C MET A 176 3.97 5.52 -14.56
N ASP A 177 2.92 4.67 -14.51
CA ASP A 177 1.66 4.98 -13.82
C ASP A 177 0.91 6.22 -14.38
N GLN A 178 1.09 6.56 -15.67
CA GLN A 178 0.42 7.72 -16.29
C GLN A 178 -1.10 7.53 -16.47
N ASP A 179 -1.62 6.32 -16.24
CA ASP A 179 -3.05 5.99 -16.26
C ASP A 179 -3.65 5.86 -14.86
N LEU A 180 -2.89 6.24 -13.84
CA LEU A 180 -3.28 6.15 -12.45
C LEU A 180 -4.41 7.11 -12.11
N ILE A 181 -5.45 6.59 -11.46
CA ILE A 181 -6.58 7.37 -10.96
C ILE A 181 -6.60 7.28 -9.43
N PHE A 182 -6.41 8.41 -8.78
CA PHE A 182 -6.56 8.53 -7.34
C PHE A 182 -8.04 8.67 -6.97
N ILE A 183 -8.54 7.74 -6.14
CA ILE A 183 -9.87 7.81 -5.55
C ILE A 183 -9.80 8.61 -4.25
N TYR A 184 -8.89 8.23 -3.37
CA TYR A 184 -8.56 8.98 -2.16
C TYR A 184 -7.06 9.07 -1.96
N GLU A 185 -6.52 10.27 -2.00
CA GLU A 185 -5.12 10.54 -1.73
C GLU A 185 -4.81 10.49 -0.23
N PRO A 186 -3.60 10.04 0.16
CA PRO A 186 -3.13 10.17 1.53
C PRO A 186 -3.04 11.64 1.95
N VAL A 187 -2.98 11.89 3.25
CA VAL A 187 -2.51 13.20 3.73
C VAL A 187 -1.05 13.37 3.34
N ALA A 188 -0.64 14.64 3.13
CA ALA A 188 0.76 14.94 2.87
C ALA A 188 1.61 14.43 4.06
N PHE A 189 2.46 13.45 3.79
CA PHE A 189 3.51 13.08 4.73
C PHE A 189 4.67 14.08 4.56
N PRO A 190 5.27 14.56 5.65
CA PRO A 190 6.48 15.36 5.52
C PRO A 190 7.56 14.55 4.81
N LEU A 191 8.13 15.09 3.75
CA LEU A 191 9.33 14.50 3.17
C LEU A 191 10.41 14.50 4.23
N PRO A 192 11.24 13.43 4.32
CA PRO A 192 12.37 13.42 5.23
C PRO A 192 13.20 14.68 4.98
N SER A 193 13.43 15.46 6.05
CA SER A 193 14.36 16.58 5.96
C SER A 193 15.72 16.03 5.57
N HIS A 194 16.27 16.47 4.45
CA HIS A 194 17.65 16.20 4.13
C HIS A 194 18.49 16.76 5.28
N ALA A 195 19.06 15.88 6.11
CA ALA A 195 20.14 16.27 6.97
C ALA A 195 21.30 16.68 6.03
N GLY A 196 21.54 17.99 5.96
CA GLY A 196 22.65 18.56 5.21
C GLY A 196 24.01 18.17 5.80
#